data_b04d4d2c4a9863ce12b07ceaa3d877e7
#
_entry.id   b04d4d2c4a9863ce12b07ceaa3d877e7
#
_cell.length_a   1.000
_cell.length_b   1.000
_cell.length_c   1.000
_cell.angle_alpha   90.00
_cell.angle_beta   90.00
_cell.angle_gamma   90.00
#
_symmetry.space_group_name_H-M   'P 1'
#
loop_
_entity.id
_entity.type
_entity.pdbx_description
1 polymer ?
#
loop_
_entity_poly.entity_id
_entity_poly.type
_entity_poly.pdbx_seq_one_letter_code
_entity_poly.pdbx_strand_id
1 'polypeptide(L)'
;MSIPIAAESVAFVYPDGTRALDGIDLHVAAGERVAIVGQNGSGKSTLVRQLNGLLRPTEGRVLVDGRDAAQLHVAQLAARVGLAFQNPDRQIFAGRVRAEVAFGPRNLGRSGDAVDRAVDEALDAVGLSGTADANPYDLGYSRRKLLAIASILAMQTPVVILDEPTTGQDARGVARVRAIIERLSGEGRTVITISHDMRFVAETARRVVVMREGRILLDGTPGEVFGEANWPALASTYLEPTLPARVGARLGLDGTATEAALVEALQARRG
;
A
#
# COMPACT_ATOMS: atom_id res chain seq x y z
N MET A 1 -16.74 -5.71 2.77
CA MET A 1 -16.35 -7.09 2.39
C MET A 1 -14.97 -7.04 1.80
N SER A 2 -14.07 -7.93 2.20
CA SER A 2 -12.74 -8.06 1.63
C SER A 2 -12.73 -9.10 0.52
N ILE A 3 -11.81 -8.96 -0.43
CA ILE A 3 -11.65 -9.89 -1.54
C ILE A 3 -10.18 -10.26 -1.70
N PRO A 4 -9.86 -11.49 -2.15
CA PRO A 4 -8.49 -11.88 -2.46
C PRO A 4 -8.03 -11.25 -3.78
N ILE A 5 -6.72 -11.09 -3.89
CA ILE A 5 -6.04 -10.69 -5.13
C ILE A 5 -4.90 -11.67 -5.39
N ALA A 6 -4.70 -12.07 -6.65
CA ALA A 6 -3.58 -12.91 -7.01
C ALA A 6 -2.93 -12.44 -8.32
N ALA A 7 -1.63 -12.57 -8.37
CA ALA A 7 -0.84 -12.55 -9.59
C ALA A 7 -0.30 -13.97 -9.81
N GLU A 8 -0.53 -14.53 -11.00
CA GLU A 8 -0.11 -15.88 -11.37
C GLU A 8 0.85 -15.80 -12.56
N SER A 9 2.12 -16.11 -12.31
CA SER A 9 3.23 -16.06 -13.28
C SER A 9 3.27 -14.76 -14.09
N VAL A 10 3.00 -13.62 -13.42
CA VAL A 10 2.88 -12.33 -14.08
C VAL A 10 4.23 -11.83 -14.56
N ALA A 11 4.37 -11.62 -15.87
CA ALA A 11 5.45 -10.88 -16.46
C ALA A 11 4.92 -9.61 -17.15
N PHE A 12 5.78 -8.58 -17.21
CA PHE A 12 5.43 -7.34 -17.89
C PHE A 12 6.65 -6.70 -18.55
N VAL A 13 6.53 -6.43 -19.83
CA VAL A 13 7.52 -5.72 -20.64
C VAL A 13 6.92 -4.42 -21.13
N TYR A 14 7.59 -3.30 -20.85
CA TYR A 14 7.20 -1.99 -21.38
C TYR A 14 7.44 -1.92 -22.90
N PRO A 15 6.78 -0.95 -23.63
CA PRO A 15 6.97 -0.79 -25.07
C PRO A 15 8.41 -0.52 -25.51
N ASP A 16 9.25 0.01 -24.60
CA ASP A 16 10.68 0.24 -24.84
C ASP A 16 11.56 -1.02 -24.68
N GLY A 17 10.94 -2.17 -24.40
CA GLY A 17 11.62 -3.45 -24.19
C GLY A 17 12.06 -3.71 -22.75
N THR A 18 11.83 -2.78 -21.82
CA THR A 18 12.20 -2.95 -20.40
C THR A 18 11.30 -3.99 -19.74
N ARG A 19 11.87 -5.13 -19.31
CA ARG A 19 11.15 -6.15 -18.52
C ARG A 19 11.10 -5.69 -17.08
N ALA A 20 9.92 -5.29 -16.61
CA ALA A 20 9.69 -4.77 -15.28
C ALA A 20 9.19 -5.81 -14.28
N LEU A 21 8.51 -6.87 -14.75
CA LEU A 21 8.10 -8.02 -13.95
C LEU A 21 8.48 -9.30 -14.70
N ASP A 22 8.91 -10.32 -13.95
CA ASP A 22 9.45 -11.55 -14.50
C ASP A 22 8.99 -12.77 -13.71
N GLY A 23 7.77 -13.24 -13.99
CA GLY A 23 7.19 -14.42 -13.37
C GLY A 23 6.81 -14.20 -11.90
N ILE A 24 6.03 -13.16 -11.60
CA ILE A 24 5.54 -12.89 -10.25
C ILE A 24 4.38 -13.82 -9.92
N ASP A 25 4.55 -14.60 -8.86
CA ASP A 25 3.48 -15.34 -8.17
C ASP A 25 3.25 -14.69 -6.81
N LEU A 26 2.09 -14.04 -6.64
CA LEU A 26 1.70 -13.36 -5.40
C LEU A 26 0.23 -13.60 -5.12
N HIS A 27 -0.08 -14.16 -3.96
CA HIS A 27 -1.46 -14.27 -3.47
C HIS A 27 -1.61 -13.39 -2.22
N VAL A 28 -2.58 -12.49 -2.24
CA VAL A 28 -2.97 -11.65 -1.10
C VAL A 28 -4.36 -12.07 -0.65
N ALA A 29 -4.47 -12.58 0.56
CA ALA A 29 -5.72 -13.04 1.12
C ALA A 29 -6.66 -11.86 1.43
N ALA A 30 -7.95 -12.15 1.51
CA ALA A 30 -8.95 -11.17 1.90
C ALA A 30 -8.68 -10.65 3.33
N GLY A 31 -8.63 -9.33 3.51
CA GLY A 31 -8.36 -8.67 4.80
C GLY A 31 -6.88 -8.65 5.21
N GLU A 32 -5.97 -9.14 4.37
CA GLU A 32 -4.54 -9.15 4.65
C GLU A 32 -3.92 -7.74 4.58
N ARG A 33 -2.89 -7.50 5.40
CA ARG A 33 -2.03 -6.32 5.33
C ARG A 33 -0.65 -6.71 4.81
N VAL A 34 -0.36 -6.35 3.56
CA VAL A 34 0.89 -6.68 2.89
C VAL A 34 1.67 -5.42 2.57
N ALA A 35 2.96 -5.41 2.88
CA ALA A 35 3.88 -4.40 2.37
C ALA A 35 4.75 -4.98 1.27
N ILE A 36 4.86 -4.26 0.15
CA ILE A 36 5.77 -4.57 -0.95
C ILE A 36 6.94 -3.60 -0.88
N VAL A 37 8.15 -4.12 -0.68
CA VAL A 37 9.37 -3.34 -0.53
C VAL A 37 10.42 -3.75 -1.56
N GLY A 38 11.46 -2.95 -1.73
CA GLY A 38 12.55 -3.21 -2.69
C GLY A 38 13.12 -1.91 -3.21
N GLN A 39 14.28 -1.97 -3.86
CA GLN A 39 14.93 -0.80 -4.45
C GLN A 39 14.08 -0.12 -5.56
N ASN A 40 14.46 1.09 -5.93
CA ASN A 40 13.87 1.75 -7.09
C ASN A 40 14.12 0.92 -8.35
N GLY A 41 13.09 0.79 -9.20
CA GLY A 41 13.17 -0.05 -10.40
C GLY A 41 12.94 -1.55 -10.17
N SER A 42 12.69 -2.02 -8.93
CA SER A 42 12.44 -3.45 -8.67
C SER A 42 11.07 -3.97 -9.18
N GLY A 43 10.20 -3.12 -9.74
CA GLY A 43 8.92 -3.52 -10.30
C GLY A 43 7.69 -3.27 -9.42
N LYS A 44 7.83 -2.77 -8.18
CA LYS A 44 6.73 -2.58 -7.21
C LYS A 44 5.53 -1.81 -7.77
N SER A 45 5.76 -0.59 -8.27
CA SER A 45 4.67 0.23 -8.82
C SER A 45 4.09 -0.35 -10.11
N THR A 46 4.88 -1.11 -10.89
CA THR A 46 4.38 -1.87 -12.04
C THR A 46 3.45 -2.99 -11.58
N LEU A 47 3.85 -3.74 -10.54
CA LEU A 47 3.03 -4.81 -9.99
C LEU A 47 1.68 -4.29 -9.47
N VAL A 48 1.65 -3.24 -8.64
CA VAL A 48 0.37 -2.73 -8.10
C VAL A 48 -0.53 -2.15 -9.20
N ARG A 49 0.03 -1.63 -10.30
CA ARG A 49 -0.75 -1.21 -11.47
C ARG A 49 -1.31 -2.38 -12.27
N GLN A 50 -0.72 -3.56 -12.18
CA GLN A 50 -1.34 -4.79 -12.69
C GLN A 50 -2.52 -5.20 -11.79
N LEU A 51 -2.33 -5.13 -10.46
CA LEU A 51 -3.35 -5.55 -9.49
C LEU A 51 -4.63 -4.69 -9.56
N ASN A 52 -4.54 -3.43 -9.96
CA ASN A 52 -5.72 -2.57 -10.12
C ASN A 52 -6.19 -2.41 -11.58
N GLY A 53 -5.54 -3.11 -12.53
CA GLY A 53 -5.92 -3.12 -13.95
C GLY A 53 -5.51 -1.89 -14.76
N LEU A 54 -4.67 -0.98 -14.22
CA LEU A 54 -4.08 0.13 -14.99
C LEU A 54 -3.04 -0.36 -16.02
N LEU A 55 -2.39 -1.48 -15.73
CA LEU A 55 -1.55 -2.20 -16.68
C LEU A 55 -2.09 -3.61 -16.81
N ARG A 56 -1.87 -4.23 -17.96
CA ARG A 56 -2.19 -5.63 -18.20
C ARG A 56 -0.90 -6.42 -18.35
N PRO A 57 -0.79 -7.62 -17.77
CA PRO A 57 0.40 -8.44 -17.90
C PRO A 57 0.65 -8.80 -19.38
N THR A 58 1.93 -8.93 -19.76
CA THR A 58 2.33 -9.46 -21.07
C THR A 58 2.28 -11.00 -21.08
N GLU A 59 2.50 -11.62 -19.89
CA GLU A 59 2.38 -13.06 -19.66
C GLU A 59 1.78 -13.29 -18.27
N GLY A 60 1.11 -14.43 -18.08
CA GLY A 60 0.42 -14.74 -16.84
C GLY A 60 -0.92 -14.01 -16.71
N ARG A 61 -1.46 -13.93 -15.49
CA ARG A 61 -2.75 -13.26 -15.24
C ARG A 61 -2.84 -12.69 -13.84
N VAL A 62 -3.73 -11.71 -13.67
CA VAL A 62 -4.12 -11.17 -12.36
C VAL A 62 -5.57 -11.55 -12.08
N LEU A 63 -5.82 -12.10 -10.91
CA LEU A 63 -7.16 -12.43 -10.43
C LEU A 63 -7.59 -11.44 -9.35
N VAL A 64 -8.78 -10.90 -9.46
CA VAL A 64 -9.43 -10.06 -8.47
C VAL A 64 -10.77 -10.70 -8.11
N ASP A 65 -10.91 -11.13 -6.86
CA ASP A 65 -12.08 -11.89 -6.39
C ASP A 65 -12.31 -13.17 -7.23
N GLY A 66 -11.23 -13.89 -7.54
CA GLY A 66 -11.24 -15.09 -8.36
C GLY A 66 -11.51 -14.89 -9.84
N ARG A 67 -11.68 -13.65 -10.30
CA ARG A 67 -11.96 -13.32 -11.71
C ARG A 67 -10.73 -12.74 -12.37
N ASP A 68 -10.46 -13.14 -13.60
CA ASP A 68 -9.37 -12.57 -14.39
C ASP A 68 -9.63 -11.07 -14.63
N ALA A 69 -8.69 -10.23 -14.20
CA ALA A 69 -8.76 -8.78 -14.35
C ALA A 69 -8.82 -8.35 -15.82
N ALA A 70 -8.29 -9.16 -16.74
CA ALA A 70 -8.36 -8.90 -18.17
C ALA A 70 -9.80 -8.95 -18.72
N GLN A 71 -10.70 -9.68 -18.04
CA GLN A 71 -12.11 -9.83 -18.43
C GLN A 71 -13.02 -8.78 -17.76
N LEU A 72 -12.49 -7.98 -16.85
CA LEU A 72 -13.24 -6.95 -16.12
C LEU A 72 -13.07 -5.58 -16.81
N HIS A 73 -14.17 -4.82 -16.84
CA HIS A 73 -14.09 -3.42 -17.25
C HIS A 73 -13.41 -2.58 -16.17
N VAL A 74 -12.78 -1.46 -16.56
CA VAL A 74 -12.08 -0.55 -15.64
C VAL A 74 -12.95 -0.12 -14.45
N ALA A 75 -14.23 0.20 -14.68
CA ALA A 75 -15.16 0.57 -13.62
C ALA A 75 -15.40 -0.55 -12.60
N GLN A 76 -15.43 -1.81 -13.05
CA GLN A 76 -15.58 -2.98 -12.18
C GLN A 76 -14.33 -3.24 -11.32
N LEU A 77 -13.14 -3.00 -11.89
CA LEU A 77 -11.88 -3.08 -11.15
C LEU A 77 -11.74 -1.92 -10.17
N ALA A 78 -12.06 -0.69 -10.59
CA ALA A 78 -12.03 0.49 -9.72
C ALA A 78 -12.98 0.37 -8.52
N ALA A 79 -14.10 -0.34 -8.67
CA ALA A 79 -15.01 -0.63 -7.56
C ALA A 79 -14.44 -1.65 -6.54
N ARG A 80 -13.40 -2.39 -6.90
CA ARG A 80 -12.78 -3.43 -6.08
C ARG A 80 -11.43 -3.03 -5.52
N VAL A 81 -10.61 -2.35 -6.31
CA VAL A 81 -9.22 -2.03 -5.98
C VAL A 81 -8.97 -0.55 -6.16
N GLY A 82 -8.87 0.18 -5.06
CA GLY A 82 -8.46 1.59 -5.04
C GLY A 82 -6.94 1.70 -4.93
N LEU A 83 -6.33 2.59 -5.70
CA LEU A 83 -4.89 2.87 -5.68
C LEU A 83 -4.64 4.36 -5.47
N ALA A 84 -3.99 4.72 -4.36
CA ALA A 84 -3.42 6.04 -4.15
C ALA A 84 -2.00 6.08 -4.72
N PHE A 85 -1.75 6.98 -5.68
CA PHE A 85 -0.47 7.07 -6.37
C PHE A 85 0.64 7.70 -5.50
N GLN A 86 1.88 7.32 -5.80
CA GLN A 86 3.07 7.90 -5.20
C GLN A 86 3.11 9.44 -5.35
N ASN A 87 2.86 9.95 -6.55
CA ASN A 87 2.77 11.40 -6.82
C ASN A 87 1.30 11.84 -6.86
N PRO A 88 0.82 12.65 -5.90
CA PRO A 88 -0.56 13.12 -5.86
C PRO A 88 -0.94 13.99 -7.07
N ASP A 89 0.02 14.69 -7.69
CA ASP A 89 -0.24 15.55 -8.86
C ASP A 89 -0.61 14.76 -10.13
N ARG A 90 -0.41 13.43 -10.11
CA ARG A 90 -0.88 12.52 -11.16
C ARG A 90 -2.29 11.97 -10.92
N GLN A 91 -2.86 12.26 -9.75
CA GLN A 91 -4.17 11.76 -9.34
C GLN A 91 -5.18 12.90 -9.21
N ILE A 92 -4.76 14.03 -8.63
CA ILE A 92 -5.61 15.18 -8.36
C ILE A 92 -5.85 16.00 -9.64
N PHE A 93 -7.13 16.30 -9.93
CA PHE A 93 -7.51 17.07 -11.12
C PHE A 93 -8.66 18.04 -10.89
N ALA A 94 -9.43 17.90 -9.79
CA ALA A 94 -10.57 18.77 -9.52
C ALA A 94 -10.12 20.15 -8.96
N GLY A 95 -10.95 21.16 -9.18
CA GLY A 95 -10.69 22.52 -8.68
C GLY A 95 -11.08 22.75 -7.21
N ARG A 96 -11.68 21.75 -6.54
CA ARG A 96 -12.04 21.80 -5.12
C ARG A 96 -11.78 20.46 -4.45
N VAL A 97 -11.31 20.48 -3.20
CA VAL A 97 -11.04 19.29 -2.37
C VAL A 97 -12.25 18.39 -2.27
N ARG A 98 -13.44 18.92 -1.94
CA ARG A 98 -14.68 18.14 -1.86
C ARG A 98 -15.03 17.48 -3.21
N ALA A 99 -14.85 18.19 -4.32
CA ALA A 99 -15.16 17.66 -5.65
C ALA A 99 -14.20 16.50 -6.02
N GLU A 100 -12.93 16.62 -5.67
CA GLU A 100 -11.92 15.58 -5.86
C GLU A 100 -12.30 14.29 -5.13
N VAL A 101 -12.65 14.39 -3.85
CA VAL A 101 -13.01 13.23 -3.03
C VAL A 101 -14.36 12.61 -3.46
N ALA A 102 -15.32 13.46 -3.93
CA ALA A 102 -16.62 13.00 -4.38
C ALA A 102 -16.59 12.28 -5.74
N PHE A 103 -15.53 12.46 -6.52
CA PHE A 103 -15.47 11.94 -7.89
C PHE A 103 -15.58 10.41 -7.95
N GLY A 104 -14.78 9.71 -7.14
CA GLY A 104 -14.80 8.24 -7.09
C GLY A 104 -16.16 7.66 -6.73
N PRO A 105 -16.76 8.04 -5.59
CA PRO A 105 -18.09 7.58 -5.18
C PRO A 105 -19.18 7.82 -6.23
N ARG A 106 -19.18 9.00 -6.88
CA ARG A 106 -20.13 9.32 -7.95
C ARG A 106 -19.98 8.40 -9.16
N ASN A 107 -18.76 8.13 -9.59
CA ASN A 107 -18.50 7.21 -10.69
C ASN A 107 -18.86 5.75 -10.36
N LEU A 108 -18.89 5.40 -9.08
CA LEU A 108 -19.41 4.13 -8.60
C LEU A 108 -20.94 4.10 -8.46
N GLY A 109 -21.65 5.12 -8.96
CA GLY A 109 -23.12 5.19 -8.97
C GLY A 109 -23.74 5.67 -7.66
N ARG A 110 -22.96 6.18 -6.70
CA ARG A 110 -23.50 6.78 -5.47
C ARG A 110 -23.96 8.22 -5.72
N SER A 111 -24.96 8.68 -4.98
CA SER A 111 -25.51 10.02 -5.10
C SER A 111 -26.02 10.55 -3.75
N GLY A 112 -26.31 11.86 -3.70
CA GLY A 112 -26.89 12.53 -2.54
C GLY A 112 -26.09 12.31 -1.25
N ASP A 113 -26.81 12.15 -0.13
CA ASP A 113 -26.23 12.01 1.22
C ASP A 113 -25.19 10.89 1.35
N ALA A 114 -25.26 9.84 0.51
CA ALA A 114 -24.29 8.76 0.55
C ALA A 114 -22.90 9.22 0.08
N VAL A 115 -22.85 10.11 -0.92
CA VAL A 115 -21.60 10.73 -1.38
C VAL A 115 -21.10 11.72 -0.33
N ASP A 116 -21.97 12.56 0.21
CA ASP A 116 -21.58 13.60 1.18
C ASP A 116 -21.00 12.97 2.44
N ARG A 117 -21.64 11.93 3.00
CA ARG A 117 -21.08 11.18 4.14
C ARG A 117 -19.73 10.55 3.82
N ALA A 118 -19.58 9.89 2.68
CA ALA A 118 -18.32 9.26 2.29
C ALA A 118 -17.19 10.29 2.14
N VAL A 119 -17.51 11.47 1.63
CA VAL A 119 -16.55 12.59 1.50
C VAL A 119 -16.14 13.13 2.86
N ASP A 120 -17.12 13.41 3.74
CA ASP A 120 -16.85 13.97 5.07
C ASP A 120 -16.04 13.01 5.93
N GLU A 121 -16.39 11.72 5.94
CA GLU A 121 -15.62 10.65 6.63
C GLU A 121 -14.19 10.51 6.09
N ALA A 122 -14.02 10.59 4.78
CA ALA A 122 -12.69 10.49 4.17
C ALA A 122 -11.83 11.73 4.48
N LEU A 123 -12.39 12.93 4.42
CA LEU A 123 -11.69 14.17 4.75
C LEU A 123 -11.33 14.22 6.24
N ASP A 124 -12.21 13.76 7.12
CA ASP A 124 -11.94 13.67 8.55
C ASP A 124 -10.77 12.70 8.83
N ALA A 125 -10.80 11.52 8.24
CA ALA A 125 -9.75 10.51 8.40
C ALA A 125 -8.36 11.03 8.05
N VAL A 126 -8.26 11.89 7.03
CA VAL A 126 -7.00 12.49 6.61
C VAL A 126 -6.74 13.88 7.23
N GLY A 127 -7.68 14.40 8.07
CA GLY A 127 -7.58 15.70 8.74
C GLY A 127 -7.64 16.88 7.79
N LEU A 128 -8.47 16.79 6.77
CA LEU A 128 -8.70 17.84 5.78
C LEU A 128 -10.13 18.42 5.79
N SER A 129 -10.96 18.11 6.79
CA SER A 129 -12.36 18.55 6.91
C SER A 129 -12.52 20.07 6.73
N GLY A 130 -11.61 20.88 7.33
CA GLY A 130 -11.63 22.34 7.22
C GLY A 130 -11.17 22.91 5.87
N THR A 131 -10.90 22.06 4.85
CA THR A 131 -10.40 22.52 3.53
C THR A 131 -11.27 22.04 2.37
N ALA A 132 -12.49 21.62 2.64
CA ALA A 132 -13.40 21.05 1.63
C ALA A 132 -13.62 21.96 0.41
N ASP A 133 -13.69 23.29 0.62
CA ASP A 133 -13.89 24.27 -0.44
C ASP A 133 -12.60 24.83 -1.04
N ALA A 134 -11.44 24.49 -0.49
CA ALA A 134 -10.15 24.96 -0.97
C ALA A 134 -9.82 24.36 -2.34
N ASN A 135 -8.96 25.05 -3.10
CA ASN A 135 -8.35 24.48 -4.29
C ASN A 135 -7.27 23.45 -3.83
N PRO A 136 -7.27 22.22 -4.34
CA PRO A 136 -6.24 21.22 -4.03
C PRO A 136 -4.80 21.71 -4.24
N TYR A 137 -4.57 22.54 -5.25
CA TYR A 137 -3.23 23.02 -5.58
C TYR A 137 -2.72 24.10 -4.62
N ASP A 138 -3.60 24.70 -3.79
CA ASP A 138 -3.20 25.59 -2.70
C ASP A 138 -2.72 24.82 -1.47
N LEU A 139 -2.94 23.51 -1.43
CA LEU A 139 -2.43 22.62 -0.38
C LEU A 139 -0.95 22.31 -0.62
N GLY A 140 -0.15 22.29 0.44
CA GLY A 140 1.23 21.78 0.39
C GLY A 140 1.27 20.30 -0.02
N TYR A 141 2.41 19.83 -0.52
CA TYR A 141 2.60 18.47 -1.04
C TYR A 141 2.09 17.38 -0.10
N SER A 142 2.46 17.44 1.19
CA SER A 142 2.00 16.49 2.22
C SER A 142 0.47 16.41 2.28
N ARG A 143 -0.22 17.55 2.29
CA ARG A 143 -1.70 17.60 2.34
C ARG A 143 -2.34 17.12 1.03
N ARG A 144 -1.73 17.39 -0.13
CA ARG A 144 -2.20 16.82 -1.41
C ARG A 144 -2.09 15.31 -1.41
N LYS A 145 -1.03 14.74 -0.82
CA LYS A 145 -0.89 13.30 -0.71
C LYS A 145 -1.98 12.69 0.18
N LEU A 146 -2.31 13.32 1.30
CA LEU A 146 -3.43 12.92 2.15
C LEU A 146 -4.77 13.05 1.41
N LEU A 147 -4.95 14.09 0.59
CA LEU A 147 -6.13 14.25 -0.27
C LEU A 147 -6.27 13.10 -1.27
N ALA A 148 -5.17 12.70 -1.93
CA ALA A 148 -5.17 11.56 -2.84
C ALA A 148 -5.58 10.25 -2.12
N ILE A 149 -5.16 10.06 -0.87
CA ILE A 149 -5.62 8.95 -0.03
C ILE A 149 -7.11 9.09 0.27
N ALA A 150 -7.59 10.29 0.64
CA ALA A 150 -9.01 10.53 0.93
C ALA A 150 -9.92 10.17 -0.26
N SER A 151 -9.51 10.51 -1.49
CA SER A 151 -10.27 10.16 -2.71
C SER A 151 -10.48 8.65 -2.85
N ILE A 152 -9.48 7.84 -2.45
CA ILE A 152 -9.58 6.38 -2.46
C ILE A 152 -10.39 5.85 -1.27
N LEU A 153 -10.24 6.45 -0.08
CA LEU A 153 -11.03 6.06 1.10
C LEU A 153 -12.53 6.23 0.86
N ALA A 154 -12.94 7.35 0.25
CA ALA A 154 -14.34 7.66 -0.06
C ALA A 154 -14.97 6.64 -1.01
N MET A 155 -14.20 5.98 -1.86
CA MET A 155 -14.67 4.92 -2.74
C MET A 155 -15.11 3.65 -1.97
N GLN A 156 -14.59 3.44 -0.75
CA GLN A 156 -14.87 2.29 0.11
C GLN A 156 -14.64 0.94 -0.58
N THR A 157 -13.56 0.85 -1.35
CA THR A 157 -13.19 -0.38 -2.08
C THR A 157 -12.73 -1.49 -1.13
N PRO A 158 -13.01 -2.77 -1.41
CA PRO A 158 -12.53 -3.91 -0.60
C PRO A 158 -11.02 -4.00 -0.46
N VAL A 159 -10.28 -3.59 -1.50
CA VAL A 159 -8.81 -3.55 -1.52
C VAL A 159 -8.35 -2.10 -1.65
N VAL A 160 -7.40 -1.70 -0.83
CA VAL A 160 -6.75 -0.39 -0.88
C VAL A 160 -5.25 -0.57 -1.07
N ILE A 161 -4.73 0.04 -2.11
CA ILE A 161 -3.29 0.09 -2.39
C ILE A 161 -2.80 1.51 -2.13
N LEU A 162 -1.74 1.62 -1.31
CA LEU A 162 -1.10 2.89 -0.97
C LEU A 162 0.35 2.87 -1.49
N ASP A 163 0.62 3.62 -2.55
CA ASP A 163 1.97 3.71 -3.12
C ASP A 163 2.74 4.87 -2.46
N GLU A 164 3.75 4.50 -1.63
CA GLU A 164 4.63 5.41 -0.88
C GLU A 164 3.86 6.46 -0.05
N PRO A 165 2.91 6.05 0.83
CA PRO A 165 2.01 6.98 1.50
C PRO A 165 2.68 7.91 2.50
N THR A 166 3.87 7.55 3.01
CA THR A 166 4.61 8.31 4.03
C THR A 166 5.62 9.29 3.43
N THR A 167 5.94 9.20 2.15
CA THR A 167 6.89 10.10 1.49
C THR A 167 6.41 11.55 1.53
N GLY A 168 7.25 12.45 2.07
CA GLY A 168 6.93 13.87 2.23
C GLY A 168 5.96 14.18 3.38
N GLN A 169 5.69 13.20 4.25
CA GLN A 169 4.90 13.39 5.47
C GLN A 169 5.80 13.72 6.67
N ASP A 170 5.32 14.58 7.55
CA ASP A 170 5.88 14.75 8.88
C ASP A 170 5.41 13.61 9.83
N ALA A 171 5.89 13.60 11.07
CA ALA A 171 5.54 12.58 12.05
C ALA A 171 4.02 12.46 12.28
N ARG A 172 3.28 13.59 12.22
CA ARG A 172 1.81 13.59 12.35
C ARG A 172 1.14 12.98 11.13
N GLY A 173 1.64 13.28 9.93
CA GLY A 173 1.17 12.67 8.68
C GLY A 173 1.40 11.16 8.66
N VAL A 174 2.60 10.70 9.06
CA VAL A 174 2.91 9.27 9.19
C VAL A 174 1.99 8.58 10.19
N ALA A 175 1.79 9.17 11.38
CA ALA A 175 0.87 8.61 12.38
C ALA A 175 -0.57 8.52 11.85
N ARG A 176 -1.02 9.50 11.06
CA ARG A 176 -2.34 9.50 10.42
C ARG A 176 -2.47 8.39 9.38
N VAL A 177 -1.46 8.21 8.52
CA VAL A 177 -1.46 7.10 7.54
C VAL A 177 -1.52 5.75 8.25
N ARG A 178 -0.79 5.59 9.36
CA ARG A 178 -0.86 4.38 10.20
C ARG A 178 -2.27 4.13 10.73
N ALA A 179 -2.90 5.15 11.33
CA ALA A 179 -4.26 5.05 11.85
C ALA A 179 -5.28 4.69 10.75
N ILE A 180 -5.09 5.21 9.52
CA ILE A 180 -5.90 4.83 8.35
C ILE A 180 -5.74 3.34 8.04
N ILE A 181 -4.52 2.82 7.98
CA ILE A 181 -4.26 1.39 7.71
C ILE A 181 -4.89 0.52 8.79
N GLU A 182 -4.74 0.88 10.06
CA GLU A 182 -5.34 0.17 11.19
C GLU A 182 -6.87 0.15 11.09
N ARG A 183 -7.50 1.29 10.79
CA ARG A 183 -8.95 1.39 10.57
C ARG A 183 -9.42 0.50 9.43
N LEU A 184 -8.78 0.58 8.25
CA LEU A 184 -9.11 -0.25 7.09
C LEU A 184 -9.02 -1.74 7.41
N SER A 185 -7.98 -2.14 8.16
CA SER A 185 -7.83 -3.52 8.64
C SER A 185 -8.91 -3.91 9.63
N GLY A 186 -9.29 -3.01 10.55
CA GLY A 186 -10.40 -3.22 11.49
C GLY A 186 -11.75 -3.37 10.79
N GLU A 187 -11.93 -2.72 9.63
CA GLU A 187 -13.07 -2.89 8.74
C GLU A 187 -12.99 -4.19 7.91
N GLY A 188 -11.93 -5.00 8.08
CA GLY A 188 -11.69 -6.24 7.33
C GLY A 188 -11.27 -6.01 5.89
N ARG A 189 -10.80 -4.82 5.50
CA ARG A 189 -10.35 -4.52 4.13
C ARG A 189 -8.93 -4.99 3.91
N THR A 190 -8.64 -5.41 2.68
CA THR A 190 -7.26 -5.75 2.26
C THR A 190 -6.46 -4.48 2.04
N VAL A 191 -5.26 -4.39 2.62
CA VAL A 191 -4.37 -3.24 2.45
C VAL A 191 -3.03 -3.69 1.90
N ILE A 192 -2.65 -3.12 0.75
CA ILE A 192 -1.33 -3.31 0.15
C ILE A 192 -0.59 -1.98 0.20
N THR A 193 0.59 -1.95 0.77
CA THR A 193 1.39 -0.73 0.90
C THR A 193 2.73 -0.91 0.18
N ILE A 194 3.12 0.04 -0.66
CA ILE A 194 4.51 0.15 -1.10
C ILE A 194 5.19 1.18 -0.21
N SER A 195 6.34 0.85 0.35
CA SER A 195 7.15 1.81 1.09
C SER A 195 8.63 1.43 1.09
N HIS A 196 9.48 2.42 1.23
CA HIS A 196 10.92 2.28 1.51
C HIS A 196 11.27 2.61 2.97
N ASP A 197 10.29 2.94 3.81
CA ASP A 197 10.43 3.12 5.26
C ASP A 197 10.21 1.78 5.97
N MET A 198 11.31 1.08 6.28
CA MET A 198 11.25 -0.27 6.88
C MET A 198 10.67 -0.24 8.29
N ARG A 199 10.81 0.86 9.03
CA ARG A 199 10.16 1.01 10.34
C ARG A 199 8.64 1.06 10.18
N PHE A 200 8.14 1.91 9.30
CA PHE A 200 6.71 2.01 9.00
C PHE A 200 6.15 0.66 8.50
N VAL A 201 6.88 -0.02 7.62
CA VAL A 201 6.53 -1.35 7.10
C VAL A 201 6.40 -2.37 8.24
N ALA A 202 7.41 -2.49 9.10
CA ALA A 202 7.41 -3.43 10.22
C ALA A 202 6.27 -3.20 11.22
N GLU A 203 5.89 -1.92 11.43
CA GLU A 203 4.83 -1.55 12.38
C GLU A 203 3.42 -1.70 11.79
N THR A 204 3.24 -1.66 10.46
CA THR A 204 1.91 -1.65 9.84
C THR A 204 1.55 -2.91 9.07
N ALA A 205 2.51 -3.63 8.51
CA ALA A 205 2.28 -4.84 7.74
C ALA A 205 2.22 -6.11 8.62
N ARG A 206 1.49 -7.12 8.17
CA ARG A 206 1.50 -8.48 8.70
C ARG A 206 2.40 -9.40 7.85
N ARG A 207 2.61 -9.03 6.61
CA ARG A 207 3.44 -9.74 5.65
C ARG A 207 4.23 -8.72 4.82
N VAL A 208 5.47 -9.04 4.55
CA VAL A 208 6.41 -8.21 3.77
C VAL A 208 6.89 -9.04 2.58
N VAL A 209 6.70 -8.47 1.40
CA VAL A 209 7.19 -9.03 0.13
C VAL A 209 8.33 -8.16 -0.36
N VAL A 210 9.53 -8.73 -0.46
CA VAL A 210 10.71 -8.03 -0.97
C VAL A 210 10.87 -8.32 -2.45
N MET A 211 10.90 -7.27 -3.26
CA MET A 211 11.08 -7.38 -4.71
C MET A 211 12.48 -6.94 -5.15
N ARG A 212 13.05 -7.70 -6.08
CA ARG A 212 14.30 -7.37 -6.75
C ARG A 212 14.20 -7.74 -8.23
N GLU A 213 14.55 -6.81 -9.12
CA GLU A 213 14.67 -7.06 -10.57
C GLU A 213 13.43 -7.76 -11.17
N GLY A 214 12.24 -7.28 -10.78
CA GLY A 214 10.97 -7.82 -11.29
C GLY A 214 10.55 -9.16 -10.68
N ARG A 215 11.24 -9.68 -9.67
CA ARG A 215 10.95 -10.96 -9.00
C ARG A 215 10.72 -10.78 -7.52
N ILE A 216 10.02 -11.72 -6.88
CA ILE A 216 9.92 -11.80 -5.42
C ILE A 216 11.19 -12.48 -4.90
N LEU A 217 11.89 -11.82 -3.98
CA LEU A 217 13.12 -12.31 -3.35
C LEU A 217 12.84 -12.92 -1.98
N LEU A 218 12.01 -12.26 -1.16
CA LEU A 218 11.59 -12.72 0.16
C LEU A 218 10.09 -12.47 0.32
N ASP A 219 9.45 -13.33 1.10
CA ASP A 219 8.04 -13.25 1.42
C ASP A 219 7.82 -13.89 2.80
N GLY A 220 7.35 -13.12 3.77
CA GLY A 220 7.16 -13.59 5.14
C GLY A 220 6.67 -12.51 6.09
N THR A 221 6.58 -12.83 7.36
CA THR A 221 6.29 -11.86 8.41
C THR A 221 7.41 -10.81 8.53
N PRO A 222 7.17 -9.62 9.09
CA PRO A 222 8.23 -8.65 9.36
C PRO A 222 9.39 -9.23 10.18
N GLY A 223 9.10 -10.10 11.17
CA GLY A 223 10.13 -10.78 11.97
C GLY A 223 11.03 -11.68 11.14
N GLU A 224 10.44 -12.48 10.25
CA GLU A 224 11.20 -13.36 9.36
C GLU A 224 12.02 -12.56 8.35
N VAL A 225 11.38 -11.61 7.63
CA VAL A 225 12.04 -10.85 6.56
C VAL A 225 13.19 -9.99 7.09
N PHE A 226 13.03 -9.34 8.25
CA PHE A 226 14.07 -8.50 8.85
C PHE A 226 15.00 -9.27 9.79
N GLY A 227 14.79 -10.59 9.99
CA GLY A 227 15.67 -11.47 10.76
C GLY A 227 17.07 -11.60 10.16
N GLU A 228 18.06 -11.93 11.01
CA GLU A 228 19.49 -11.92 10.66
C GLU A 228 19.80 -12.82 9.46
N ALA A 229 19.15 -13.96 9.35
CA ALA A 229 19.34 -14.90 8.25
C ALA A 229 19.08 -14.29 6.85
N ASN A 230 18.22 -13.27 6.76
CA ASN A 230 17.82 -12.62 5.51
C ASN A 230 18.60 -11.32 5.22
N TRP A 231 19.50 -10.89 6.09
CA TRP A 231 20.25 -9.64 5.87
C TRP A 231 21.09 -9.61 4.58
N PRO A 232 21.74 -10.70 4.14
CA PRO A 232 22.43 -10.71 2.84
C PRO A 232 21.44 -10.47 1.67
N ALA A 233 20.25 -11.03 1.74
CA ALA A 233 19.21 -10.83 0.73
C ALA A 233 18.71 -9.38 0.73
N LEU A 234 18.41 -8.80 1.92
CA LEU A 234 18.03 -7.39 2.05
C LEU A 234 19.12 -6.46 1.52
N ALA A 235 20.38 -6.66 1.90
CA ALA A 235 21.51 -5.86 1.42
C ALA A 235 21.64 -5.90 -0.10
N SER A 236 21.32 -7.02 -0.74
CA SER A 236 21.30 -7.15 -2.21
C SER A 236 20.26 -6.27 -2.91
N THR A 237 19.29 -5.74 -2.16
CA THR A 237 18.26 -4.79 -2.62
C THR A 237 18.46 -3.38 -2.04
N TYR A 238 19.62 -3.11 -1.44
CA TYR A 238 19.91 -1.85 -0.72
C TYR A 238 18.91 -1.53 0.39
N LEU A 239 18.25 -2.55 0.95
CA LEU A 239 17.39 -2.42 2.12
C LEU A 239 18.18 -2.78 3.36
N GLU A 240 17.94 -2.03 4.44
CA GLU A 240 18.48 -2.34 5.76
C GLU A 240 17.38 -2.93 6.66
N PRO A 241 17.72 -3.92 7.52
CA PRO A 241 16.82 -4.36 8.56
C PRO A 241 16.51 -3.21 9.52
N THR A 242 15.38 -3.28 10.20
CA THR A 242 14.99 -2.26 11.19
C THR A 242 16.00 -2.19 12.34
N LEU A 243 16.10 -1.03 13.00
CA LEU A 243 16.98 -0.89 14.16
C LEU A 243 16.67 -1.90 15.27
N PRO A 244 15.38 -2.16 15.65
CA PRO A 244 15.05 -3.21 16.62
C PRO A 244 15.52 -4.60 16.20
N ALA A 245 15.42 -4.98 14.92
CA ALA A 245 15.92 -6.26 14.43
C ALA A 245 17.46 -6.35 14.59
N ARG A 246 18.19 -5.29 14.26
CA ARG A 246 19.66 -5.23 14.40
C ARG A 246 20.10 -5.30 15.86
N VAL A 247 19.37 -4.64 16.77
CA VAL A 247 19.65 -4.70 18.22
C VAL A 247 19.33 -6.09 18.75
N GLY A 248 18.15 -6.62 18.39
CA GLY A 248 17.72 -7.97 18.81
C GLY A 248 18.72 -9.05 18.41
N ALA A 249 19.15 -9.08 17.15
CA ALA A 249 20.14 -10.04 16.67
C ALA A 249 21.45 -10.00 17.48
N ARG A 250 21.98 -8.79 17.81
CA ARG A 250 23.15 -8.64 18.67
C ARG A 250 22.95 -9.17 20.10
N LEU A 251 21.71 -9.24 20.56
CA LEU A 251 21.34 -9.77 21.85
C LEU A 251 20.92 -11.25 21.79
N GLY A 252 20.99 -11.90 20.63
CA GLY A 252 20.50 -13.27 20.39
C GLY A 252 18.97 -13.38 20.47
N LEU A 253 18.26 -12.29 20.09
CA LEU A 253 16.79 -12.19 20.05
C LEU A 253 16.38 -11.94 18.58
N ASP A 254 16.18 -13.00 17.81
CA ASP A 254 15.77 -12.87 16.41
C ASP A 254 14.26 -12.56 16.28
N GLY A 255 13.84 -12.09 15.08
CA GLY A 255 12.44 -11.79 14.81
C GLY A 255 11.89 -10.49 15.40
N THR A 256 12.72 -9.67 16.07
CA THR A 256 12.33 -8.43 16.76
C THR A 256 12.26 -7.23 15.80
N ALA A 257 11.39 -7.29 14.80
CA ALA A 257 11.31 -6.27 13.75
C ALA A 257 10.83 -4.88 14.22
N THR A 258 10.15 -4.80 15.38
CA THR A 258 9.60 -3.56 15.96
C THR A 258 10.11 -3.31 17.37
N GLU A 259 10.03 -2.04 17.83
CA GLU A 259 10.39 -1.69 19.20
C GLU A 259 9.57 -2.49 20.24
N ALA A 260 8.27 -2.66 19.97
CA ALA A 260 7.39 -3.45 20.84
C ALA A 260 7.83 -4.91 20.95
N ALA A 261 8.12 -5.56 19.81
CA ALA A 261 8.61 -6.93 19.78
C ALA A 261 9.96 -7.10 20.49
N LEU A 262 10.87 -6.12 20.34
CA LEU A 262 12.16 -6.13 21.05
C LEU A 262 11.98 -6.01 22.57
N VAL A 263 11.13 -5.10 23.01
CA VAL A 263 10.84 -4.92 24.46
C VAL A 263 10.21 -6.18 25.05
N GLU A 264 9.23 -6.77 24.36
CA GLU A 264 8.58 -8.03 24.78
C GLU A 264 9.60 -9.17 24.91
N ALA A 265 10.46 -9.36 23.90
CA ALA A 265 11.50 -10.38 23.93
C ALA A 265 12.52 -10.16 25.07
N LEU A 266 12.89 -8.91 25.37
CA LEU A 266 13.78 -8.57 26.49
C LEU A 266 13.12 -8.84 27.84
N GLN A 267 11.81 -8.58 27.99
CA GLN A 267 11.07 -8.89 29.21
C GLN A 267 10.94 -10.40 29.43
N ALA A 268 10.63 -11.16 28.38
CA ALA A 268 10.55 -12.63 28.44
C ALA A 268 11.88 -13.30 28.86
N ARG A 269 13.03 -12.68 28.52
CA ARG A 269 14.37 -13.19 28.92
C ARG A 269 14.71 -12.93 30.38
N ARG A 270 14.01 -12.03 31.07
CA ARG A 270 14.28 -11.66 32.46
C ARG A 270 13.46 -12.46 33.49
N GLY A 271 12.42 -13.12 33.05
CA GLY A 271 11.57 -14.00 33.87
C GLY A 271 11.98 -15.46 33.74
#